data_373ab59424d971c70825e4b11a56dd50
#
_entry.id   373ab59424d971c70825e4b11a56dd50
#
_cell.length_a   1.000
_cell.length_b   1.000
_cell.length_c   1.000
_cell.angle_alpha   90.00
_cell.angle_beta   90.00
_cell.angle_gamma   90.00
#
_symmetry.space_group_name_H-M   'P 1'
#
loop_
_entity.id
_entity.type
_entity.pdbx_description
1 polymer ?
#
loop_
_entity_poly.entity_id
_entity_poly.type
_entity_poly.pdbx_seq_one_letter_code
_entity_poly.pdbx_strand_id
1 'polypeptide(L)'
;FDRRSDGVQPTVHGLSFAPRAAAVFDELRRAAQDLTLVSRGAQGSLRVGIVPMPAIPFLPIAVKRLRDDHPDVFVSIVEAREAELLDRLRKRDIEIAILRLAVVDPGEEMKFDAFYDERLCVVAAKDHPLAARKRVTWPELLQQEWVMQPADCTFYEHVLVTLDRLGLPMPRQRVEAYSIQIQFGMVLHAGLLCFGMRSQVEFAPDKAMLVRLPFEFATPVRPVGA
;
A
#
# COMPACT_ATOMS: atom_id res chain seq x y z
N PHE A 1 -15.48 -22.59 28.25
CA PHE A 1 -14.85 -21.60 29.15
C PHE A 1 -14.73 -22.17 30.55
N ASP A 2 -13.56 -21.98 31.17
CA ASP A 2 -13.32 -22.30 32.58
C ASP A 2 -13.42 -21.03 33.43
N ARG A 3 -14.19 -21.06 34.50
CA ARG A 3 -14.25 -19.97 35.48
C ARG A 3 -13.10 -20.13 36.46
N ARG A 4 -12.33 -19.06 36.65
CA ARG A 4 -11.25 -18.97 37.65
C ARG A 4 -11.50 -17.78 38.57
N SER A 5 -10.77 -17.72 39.67
CA SER A 5 -10.87 -16.61 40.63
C SER A 5 -10.49 -15.25 40.03
N ASP A 6 -9.75 -15.23 38.94
CA ASP A 6 -9.25 -14.06 38.19
C ASP A 6 -10.01 -13.78 36.89
N GLY A 7 -11.11 -14.55 36.61
CA GLY A 7 -11.92 -14.30 35.42
C GLY A 7 -12.37 -15.58 34.70
N VAL A 8 -12.58 -15.45 33.38
CA VAL A 8 -13.00 -16.54 32.49
C VAL A 8 -11.94 -16.79 31.44
N GLN A 9 -11.49 -18.03 31.33
CA GLN A 9 -10.53 -18.43 30.28
C GLN A 9 -11.17 -19.42 29.31
N PRO A 10 -10.84 -19.33 28.00
CA PRO A 10 -11.34 -20.30 27.04
C PRO A 10 -10.68 -21.67 27.28
N THR A 11 -11.49 -22.73 27.21
CA THR A 11 -10.99 -24.11 27.14
C THR A 11 -10.31 -24.37 25.80
N VAL A 12 -9.62 -25.52 25.62
CA VAL A 12 -9.08 -25.96 24.34
C VAL A 12 -10.18 -25.98 23.25
N HIS A 13 -11.37 -26.45 23.58
CA HIS A 13 -12.54 -26.43 22.67
C HIS A 13 -13.02 -25.00 22.41
N GLY A 14 -12.98 -24.12 23.40
CA GLY A 14 -13.31 -22.70 23.25
C GLY A 14 -12.34 -21.99 22.30
N LEU A 15 -11.03 -22.25 22.43
CA LEU A 15 -10.02 -21.70 21.54
C LEU A 15 -10.19 -22.18 20.08
N SER A 16 -10.54 -23.46 19.90
CA SER A 16 -10.81 -24.02 18.56
C SER A 16 -12.10 -23.49 17.96
N PHE A 17 -13.12 -23.22 18.78
CA PHE A 17 -14.43 -22.74 18.32
C PHE A 17 -14.49 -21.24 18.08
N ALA A 18 -13.77 -20.44 18.87
CA ALA A 18 -13.84 -18.98 18.83
C ALA A 18 -13.60 -18.37 17.44
N PRO A 19 -12.61 -18.81 16.64
CA PRO A 19 -12.42 -18.29 15.28
C PRO A 19 -13.60 -18.57 14.36
N ARG A 20 -14.24 -19.75 14.50
CA ARG A 20 -15.42 -20.12 13.69
C ARG A 20 -16.66 -19.31 14.09
N ALA A 21 -16.85 -19.09 15.39
CA ALA A 21 -17.92 -18.23 15.89
C ALA A 21 -17.73 -16.78 15.41
N ALA A 22 -16.50 -16.25 15.47
CA ALA A 22 -16.18 -14.93 14.96
C ALA A 22 -16.52 -14.81 13.46
N ALA A 23 -16.16 -15.82 12.65
CA ALA A 23 -16.48 -15.83 11.20
C ALA A 23 -17.99 -15.79 10.92
N VAL A 24 -18.82 -16.46 11.75
CA VAL A 24 -20.28 -16.39 11.63
C VAL A 24 -20.81 -14.99 11.92
N PHE A 25 -20.32 -14.35 13.00
CA PHE A 25 -20.71 -12.98 13.32
C PHE A 25 -20.25 -11.97 12.26
N ASP A 26 -19.06 -12.16 11.70
CA ASP A 26 -18.56 -11.33 10.61
C ASP A 26 -19.43 -11.48 9.35
N GLU A 27 -19.89 -12.70 9.04
CA GLU A 27 -20.81 -12.94 7.92
C GLU A 27 -22.17 -12.28 8.12
N LEU A 28 -22.74 -12.37 9.32
CA LEU A 28 -23.99 -11.68 9.66
C LEU A 28 -23.85 -10.16 9.54
N ARG A 29 -22.72 -9.63 10.00
CA ARG A 29 -22.43 -8.19 9.88
C ARG A 29 -22.34 -7.77 8.41
N ARG A 30 -21.67 -8.55 7.56
CA ARG A 30 -21.60 -8.31 6.11
C ARG A 30 -22.98 -8.33 5.46
N ALA A 31 -23.77 -9.35 5.75
CA ALA A 31 -25.15 -9.45 5.23
C ALA A 31 -25.99 -8.21 5.59
N ALA A 32 -25.88 -7.71 6.84
CA ALA A 32 -26.57 -6.50 7.25
C ALA A 32 -26.08 -5.23 6.50
N GLN A 33 -24.77 -5.15 6.22
CA GLN A 33 -24.21 -4.06 5.41
C GLN A 33 -24.70 -4.12 3.96
N ASP A 34 -24.69 -5.30 3.34
CA ASP A 34 -25.17 -5.51 1.97
C ASP A 34 -26.65 -5.16 1.84
N LEU A 35 -27.50 -5.56 2.81
CA LEU A 35 -28.90 -5.14 2.84
C LEU A 35 -29.07 -3.61 2.90
N THR A 36 -28.20 -2.95 3.66
CA THR A 36 -28.20 -1.49 3.73
C THR A 36 -27.83 -0.87 2.36
N LEU A 37 -26.88 -1.46 1.63
CA LEU A 37 -26.51 -0.99 0.28
C LEU A 37 -27.63 -1.22 -0.73
N VAL A 38 -28.26 -2.39 -0.69
CA VAL A 38 -29.43 -2.72 -1.54
C VAL A 38 -30.57 -1.75 -1.26
N SER A 39 -30.85 -1.41 -0.02
CA SER A 39 -31.89 -0.41 0.33
C SER A 39 -31.59 1.00 -0.18
N ARG A 40 -30.33 1.28 -0.50
CA ARG A 40 -29.87 2.53 -1.15
C ARG A 40 -29.76 2.44 -2.66
N GLY A 41 -30.26 1.35 -3.27
CA GLY A 41 -30.29 1.14 -4.71
C GLY A 41 -29.08 0.47 -5.32
N ALA A 42 -28.08 0.02 -4.50
CA ALA A 42 -26.96 -0.74 -5.03
C ALA A 42 -27.40 -2.14 -5.46
N GLN A 43 -26.96 -2.57 -6.64
CA GLN A 43 -27.19 -3.95 -7.16
C GLN A 43 -26.07 -4.91 -6.81
N GLY A 44 -25.04 -4.43 -6.09
CA GLY A 44 -23.92 -5.22 -5.63
C GLY A 44 -22.90 -4.34 -4.88
N SER A 45 -21.95 -4.99 -4.25
CA SER A 45 -20.82 -4.30 -3.59
C SER A 45 -19.50 -4.95 -3.96
N LEU A 46 -18.45 -4.13 -4.07
CA LEU A 46 -17.07 -4.58 -4.25
C LEU A 46 -16.20 -3.88 -3.21
N ARG A 47 -15.55 -4.66 -2.36
CA ARG A 47 -14.64 -4.15 -1.31
C ARG A 47 -13.21 -4.45 -1.71
N VAL A 48 -12.44 -3.40 -1.95
CA VAL A 48 -11.06 -3.45 -2.41
C VAL A 48 -10.14 -2.94 -1.33
N GLY A 49 -9.17 -3.75 -0.94
CA GLY A 49 -8.05 -3.32 -0.11
C GLY A 49 -6.87 -2.90 -0.99
N ILE A 50 -6.15 -1.87 -0.58
CA ILE A 50 -5.00 -1.40 -1.34
C ILE A 50 -3.90 -0.89 -0.41
N VAL A 51 -2.64 -1.19 -0.72
CA VAL A 51 -1.52 -0.48 -0.10
C VAL A 51 -1.35 0.90 -0.74
N PRO A 52 -0.88 1.93 0.00
CA PRO A 52 -0.86 3.31 -0.48
C PRO A 52 -0.17 3.52 -1.83
N MET A 53 0.88 2.76 -2.07
CA MET A 53 1.80 3.02 -3.17
C MET A 53 1.25 2.73 -4.58
N PRO A 54 0.60 1.59 -4.87
CA PRO A 54 0.07 1.30 -6.21
C PRO A 54 -1.32 1.91 -6.48
N ALA A 55 -1.97 2.53 -5.49
CA ALA A 55 -3.33 3.03 -5.62
C ALA A 55 -3.49 4.09 -6.72
N ILE A 56 -2.54 5.01 -6.80
CA ILE A 56 -2.67 6.23 -7.60
C ILE A 56 -2.77 5.96 -9.11
N PRO A 57 -1.93 5.11 -9.72
CA PRO A 57 -1.84 5.05 -11.17
C PRO A 57 -3.05 4.43 -11.87
N PHE A 58 -3.71 3.43 -11.30
CA PHE A 58 -4.72 2.70 -12.05
C PHE A 58 -6.09 2.56 -11.35
N LEU A 59 -6.14 2.60 -10.01
CA LEU A 59 -7.38 2.36 -9.28
C LEU A 59 -8.52 3.33 -9.68
N PRO A 60 -8.29 4.65 -9.81
CA PRO A 60 -9.34 5.56 -10.28
C PRO A 60 -9.86 5.23 -11.67
N ILE A 61 -8.98 4.77 -12.56
CA ILE A 61 -9.35 4.38 -13.94
C ILE A 61 -10.16 3.09 -13.92
N ALA A 62 -9.74 2.11 -13.11
CA ALA A 62 -10.46 0.85 -12.96
C ALA A 62 -11.86 1.07 -12.36
N VAL A 63 -11.96 1.89 -11.31
CA VAL A 63 -13.26 2.25 -10.69
C VAL A 63 -14.15 3.00 -11.69
N LYS A 64 -13.58 3.91 -12.48
CA LYS A 64 -14.36 4.60 -13.53
C LYS A 64 -14.94 3.60 -14.54
N ARG A 65 -14.13 2.70 -15.07
CA ARG A 65 -14.58 1.67 -16.01
C ARG A 65 -15.66 0.78 -15.41
N LEU A 66 -15.43 0.30 -14.18
CA LEU A 66 -16.42 -0.51 -13.48
C LEU A 66 -17.76 0.20 -13.36
N ARG A 67 -17.75 1.50 -13.02
CA ARG A 67 -18.98 2.30 -12.90
C ARG A 67 -19.64 2.62 -14.24
N ASP A 68 -18.86 2.72 -15.31
CA ASP A 68 -19.41 2.90 -16.65
C ASP A 68 -20.17 1.63 -17.11
N ASP A 69 -19.66 0.43 -16.75
CA ASP A 69 -20.26 -0.85 -17.10
C ASP A 69 -21.34 -1.30 -16.08
N HIS A 70 -21.18 -0.94 -14.81
CA HIS A 70 -22.03 -1.36 -13.69
C HIS A 70 -22.33 -0.16 -12.76
N PRO A 71 -23.23 0.74 -13.17
CA PRO A 71 -23.45 2.03 -12.48
C PRO A 71 -24.00 1.87 -11.05
N ASP A 72 -24.69 0.78 -10.77
CA ASP A 72 -25.34 0.50 -9.49
C ASP A 72 -24.47 -0.30 -8.51
N VAL A 73 -23.21 -0.60 -8.88
CA VAL A 73 -22.27 -1.29 -7.98
C VAL A 73 -21.64 -0.29 -7.02
N PHE A 74 -21.74 -0.57 -5.73
CA PHE A 74 -21.04 0.18 -4.70
C PHE A 74 -19.60 -0.30 -4.55
N VAL A 75 -18.63 0.60 -4.64
CA VAL A 75 -17.21 0.28 -4.46
C VAL A 75 -16.73 0.89 -3.15
N SER A 76 -16.24 0.04 -2.25
CA SER A 76 -15.58 0.44 -1.01
C SER A 76 -14.07 0.19 -1.13
N ILE A 77 -13.27 1.20 -0.82
CA ILE A 77 -11.81 1.11 -0.89
C ILE A 77 -11.24 1.32 0.52
N VAL A 78 -10.42 0.38 0.95
CA VAL A 78 -9.70 0.45 2.22
C VAL A 78 -8.21 0.52 1.94
N GLU A 79 -7.56 1.56 2.43
CA GLU A 79 -6.11 1.70 2.40
C GLU A 79 -5.54 1.20 3.73
N ALA A 80 -4.66 0.20 3.67
CA ALA A 80 -4.04 -0.38 4.85
C ALA A 80 -2.66 -0.99 4.53
N ARG A 81 -1.98 -1.48 5.56
CA ARG A 81 -0.72 -2.23 5.42
C ARG A 81 -0.97 -3.62 4.85
N GLU A 82 0.01 -4.17 4.14
CA GLU A 82 -0.08 -5.47 3.48
C GLU A 82 -0.58 -6.59 4.40
N ALA A 83 0.02 -6.71 5.60
CA ALA A 83 -0.40 -7.74 6.57
C ALA A 83 -1.87 -7.61 7.00
N GLU A 84 -2.35 -6.39 7.18
CA GLU A 84 -3.75 -6.12 7.49
C GLU A 84 -4.66 -6.47 6.31
N LEU A 85 -4.26 -6.13 5.09
CA LEU A 85 -5.04 -6.45 3.89
C LEU A 85 -5.15 -7.96 3.68
N LEU A 86 -4.06 -8.72 3.88
CA LEU A 86 -4.08 -10.17 3.80
C LEU A 86 -4.98 -10.79 4.89
N ASP A 87 -4.97 -10.25 6.11
CA ASP A 87 -5.89 -10.69 7.16
C ASP A 87 -7.36 -10.39 6.82
N ARG A 88 -7.65 -9.19 6.30
CA ARG A 88 -8.99 -8.82 5.82
C ARG A 88 -9.46 -9.67 4.65
N LEU A 89 -8.55 -10.05 3.73
CA LEU A 89 -8.87 -10.95 2.62
C LEU A 89 -9.21 -12.35 3.13
N ARG A 90 -8.43 -12.90 4.08
CA ARG A 90 -8.74 -14.19 4.73
C ARG A 90 -10.08 -14.17 5.46
N LYS A 91 -10.40 -13.05 6.11
CA LYS A 91 -11.68 -12.84 6.79
C LYS A 91 -12.82 -12.49 5.83
N ARG A 92 -12.54 -12.37 4.54
CA ARG A 92 -13.50 -11.92 3.51
C ARG A 92 -14.11 -10.53 3.78
N ASP A 93 -13.42 -9.68 4.54
CA ASP A 93 -13.78 -8.27 4.73
C ASP A 93 -13.55 -7.44 3.47
N ILE A 94 -12.67 -7.91 2.60
CA ILE A 94 -12.42 -7.42 1.24
C ILE A 94 -12.42 -8.60 0.27
N GLU A 95 -12.78 -8.37 -0.99
CA GLU A 95 -12.79 -9.37 -2.07
C GLU A 95 -11.48 -9.36 -2.85
N ILE A 96 -10.83 -8.20 -2.95
CA ILE A 96 -9.59 -8.01 -3.72
C ILE A 96 -8.61 -7.23 -2.85
N ALA A 97 -7.36 -7.67 -2.83
CA ALA A 97 -6.25 -6.92 -2.22
C ALA A 97 -5.23 -6.53 -3.29
N ILE A 98 -5.10 -5.24 -3.55
CA ILE A 98 -4.10 -4.72 -4.49
C ILE A 98 -2.85 -4.36 -3.70
N LEU A 99 -1.78 -5.10 -3.96
CA LEU A 99 -0.55 -4.99 -3.20
C LEU A 99 0.66 -5.31 -4.09
N ARG A 100 1.81 -5.08 -3.57
CA ARG A 100 3.05 -5.56 -4.19
C ARG A 100 3.46 -6.82 -3.45
N LEU A 101 3.51 -7.94 -4.16
CA LEU A 101 3.90 -9.21 -3.56
C LEU A 101 5.32 -9.09 -3.02
N ALA A 102 5.44 -8.85 -1.73
CA ALA A 102 6.70 -8.82 -1.03
C ALA A 102 7.17 -10.26 -0.75
N VAL A 103 7.48 -10.63 0.42
CA VAL A 103 8.11 -11.91 0.77
C VAL A 103 7.09 -12.96 1.21
N VAL A 104 5.83 -12.55 1.37
CA VAL A 104 4.81 -13.42 1.95
C VAL A 104 4.17 -14.24 0.85
N ASP A 105 4.35 -15.57 0.95
CA ASP A 105 3.53 -16.51 0.20
C ASP A 105 2.07 -16.34 0.65
N PRO A 106 1.16 -15.94 -0.25
CA PRO A 106 -0.24 -15.74 0.09
C PRO A 106 -0.93 -17.04 0.57
N GLY A 107 -0.28 -18.20 0.36
CA GLY A 107 -0.83 -19.52 0.63
C GLY A 107 -1.67 -20.06 -0.54
N GLU A 108 -1.96 -21.36 -0.49
CA GLU A 108 -2.68 -22.06 -1.57
C GLU A 108 -4.14 -21.56 -1.78
N GLU A 109 -4.68 -20.82 -0.81
CA GLU A 109 -6.06 -20.31 -0.85
C GLU A 109 -6.21 -18.99 -1.61
N MET A 110 -5.09 -18.34 -1.98
CA MET A 110 -5.09 -17.04 -2.64
C MET A 110 -4.37 -17.12 -3.97
N LYS A 111 -4.92 -16.45 -4.98
CA LYS A 111 -4.28 -16.28 -6.28
C LYS A 111 -3.73 -14.88 -6.39
N PHE A 112 -2.55 -14.74 -6.96
CA PHE A 112 -1.97 -13.45 -7.28
C PHE A 112 -1.85 -13.28 -8.79
N ASP A 113 -2.52 -12.28 -9.32
CA ASP A 113 -2.43 -11.88 -10.71
C ASP A 113 -1.59 -10.60 -10.81
N ALA A 114 -0.42 -10.71 -11.43
CA ALA A 114 0.49 -9.57 -11.64
C ALA A 114 -0.06 -8.63 -12.72
N PHE A 115 -0.09 -7.32 -12.45
CA PHE A 115 -0.58 -6.30 -13.38
C PHE A 115 0.56 -5.61 -14.12
N TYR A 116 1.57 -5.13 -13.39
CA TYR A 116 2.73 -4.42 -13.95
C TYR A 116 3.93 -4.46 -13.01
N ASP A 117 5.08 -4.24 -13.61
CA ASP A 117 6.33 -4.10 -12.88
C ASP A 117 6.56 -2.67 -12.42
N GLU A 118 6.96 -2.52 -11.17
CA GLU A 118 7.20 -1.22 -10.57
C GLU A 118 8.68 -0.99 -10.26
N ARG A 119 9.15 0.25 -10.31
CA ARG A 119 10.55 0.60 -10.07
C ARG A 119 10.68 1.65 -8.98
N LEU A 120 11.64 1.41 -8.08
CA LEU A 120 12.06 2.40 -7.10
C LEU A 120 12.70 3.60 -7.81
N CYS A 121 12.40 4.80 -7.34
CA CYS A 121 13.02 6.03 -7.80
C CYS A 121 13.23 7.01 -6.64
N VAL A 122 14.03 8.04 -6.89
CA VAL A 122 14.16 9.18 -5.98
C VAL A 122 13.30 10.31 -6.51
N VAL A 123 12.47 10.86 -5.64
CA VAL A 123 11.51 11.93 -5.94
C VAL A 123 12.01 13.25 -5.37
N ALA A 124 11.93 14.29 -6.15
CA ALA A 124 12.25 15.67 -5.78
C ALA A 124 11.19 16.64 -6.31
N ALA A 125 11.16 17.84 -5.77
CA ALA A 125 10.45 18.95 -6.39
C ALA A 125 11.12 19.35 -7.72
N LYS A 126 10.35 19.86 -8.67
CA LYS A 126 10.85 20.24 -10.00
C LYS A 126 11.90 21.35 -9.95
N ASP A 127 11.83 22.21 -8.97
CA ASP A 127 12.78 23.32 -8.74
C ASP A 127 13.98 22.90 -7.86
N HIS A 128 14.04 21.64 -7.43
CA HIS A 128 15.18 21.13 -6.68
C HIS A 128 16.46 21.19 -7.52
N PRO A 129 17.64 21.60 -6.96
CA PRO A 129 18.88 21.74 -7.72
C PRO A 129 19.30 20.49 -8.49
N LEU A 130 19.04 19.30 -7.96
CA LEU A 130 19.35 18.04 -8.62
C LEU A 130 18.40 17.70 -9.79
N ALA A 131 17.24 18.33 -9.87
CA ALA A 131 16.26 18.08 -10.94
C ALA A 131 16.76 18.55 -12.32
N ALA A 132 17.60 19.58 -12.36
CA ALA A 132 18.20 20.10 -13.59
C ALA A 132 19.40 19.27 -14.10
N ARG A 133 19.87 18.29 -13.33
CA ARG A 133 21.03 17.47 -13.71
C ARG A 133 20.63 16.42 -14.74
N LYS A 134 21.54 16.09 -15.66
CA LYS A 134 21.37 14.96 -16.59
C LYS A 134 21.62 13.60 -15.93
N ARG A 135 22.41 13.59 -14.86
CA ARG A 135 22.75 12.42 -14.06
C ARG A 135 22.97 12.85 -12.62
N VAL A 136 22.51 12.03 -11.70
CA VAL A 136 22.71 12.21 -10.25
C VAL A 136 23.41 10.96 -9.73
N THR A 137 24.36 11.14 -8.83
CA THR A 137 25.12 10.07 -8.19
C THR A 137 24.64 9.85 -6.76
N TRP A 138 24.91 8.65 -6.21
CA TRP A 138 24.53 8.37 -4.83
C TRP A 138 25.21 9.29 -3.81
N PRO A 139 26.51 9.65 -3.93
CA PRO A 139 27.13 10.62 -3.05
C PRO A 139 26.45 12.01 -3.05
N GLU A 140 25.91 12.46 -4.20
CA GLU A 140 25.14 13.72 -4.26
C GLU A 140 23.81 13.58 -3.54
N LEU A 141 23.14 12.42 -3.62
CA LEU A 141 21.90 12.13 -2.91
C LEU A 141 22.10 12.03 -1.40
N LEU A 142 23.24 11.50 -0.94
CA LEU A 142 23.61 11.43 0.48
C LEU A 142 23.82 12.81 1.14
N GLN A 143 24.10 13.84 0.36
CA GLN A 143 24.23 15.21 0.87
C GLN A 143 22.87 15.89 1.10
N GLN A 144 21.78 15.28 0.64
CA GLN A 144 20.45 15.83 0.77
C GLN A 144 19.78 15.35 2.06
N GLU A 145 18.68 16.01 2.43
CA GLU A 145 17.85 15.61 3.54
C GLU A 145 16.62 14.85 3.01
N TRP A 146 16.14 13.87 3.77
CA TRP A 146 15.15 12.93 3.31
C TRP A 146 13.96 12.82 4.25
N VAL A 147 12.78 12.65 3.66
CA VAL A 147 11.61 12.10 4.34
C VAL A 147 11.46 10.62 3.93
N MET A 148 11.27 9.75 4.91
CA MET A 148 11.18 8.31 4.71
C MET A 148 9.94 7.73 5.37
N GLN A 149 9.55 6.53 4.95
CA GLN A 149 8.55 5.77 5.67
C GLN A 149 9.12 5.16 6.96
N PRO A 150 8.25 4.82 7.94
CA PRO A 150 8.66 4.11 9.15
C PRO A 150 9.33 2.77 8.83
N ALA A 151 10.26 2.37 9.70
CA ALA A 151 11.06 1.15 9.52
C ALA A 151 10.22 -0.15 9.54
N ASP A 152 9.03 -0.13 10.14
CA ASP A 152 8.08 -1.24 10.17
C ASP A 152 7.20 -1.35 8.90
N CYS A 153 7.53 -0.56 7.87
CA CYS A 153 6.81 -0.55 6.60
C CYS A 153 7.52 -1.42 5.56
N THR A 154 6.78 -2.26 4.85
CA THR A 154 7.32 -3.14 3.78
C THR A 154 8.04 -2.37 2.68
N PHE A 155 7.65 -1.12 2.44
CA PHE A 155 8.36 -0.27 1.49
C PHE A 155 9.73 0.17 2.00
N TYR A 156 9.85 0.53 3.27
CA TYR A 156 11.14 0.86 3.88
C TYR A 156 12.10 -0.33 3.81
N GLU A 157 11.62 -1.53 4.16
CA GLU A 157 12.39 -2.77 4.02
C GLU A 157 12.87 -2.98 2.58
N HIS A 158 12.00 -2.73 1.60
CA HIS A 158 12.38 -2.81 0.19
C HIS A 158 13.49 -1.82 -0.19
N VAL A 159 13.42 -0.59 0.30
CA VAL A 159 14.49 0.40 0.11
C VAL A 159 15.78 -0.09 0.75
N LEU A 160 15.72 -0.54 2.01
CA LEU A 160 16.88 -1.04 2.74
C LEU A 160 17.57 -2.20 2.00
N VAL A 161 16.81 -3.22 1.61
CA VAL A 161 17.33 -4.38 0.86
C VAL A 161 17.91 -3.96 -0.49
N THR A 162 17.29 -2.96 -1.14
CA THR A 162 17.79 -2.44 -2.41
C THR A 162 19.15 -1.75 -2.25
N LEU A 163 19.28 -0.90 -1.25
CA LEU A 163 20.52 -0.17 -0.98
C LEU A 163 21.64 -1.14 -0.54
N ASP A 164 21.32 -2.09 0.35
CA ASP A 164 22.26 -3.10 0.83
C ASP A 164 22.84 -3.92 -0.33
N ARG A 165 22.00 -4.42 -1.23
CA ARG A 165 22.43 -5.16 -2.44
C ARG A 165 23.35 -4.37 -3.36
N LEU A 166 23.21 -3.04 -3.38
CA LEU A 166 24.02 -2.13 -4.19
C LEU A 166 25.27 -1.61 -3.43
N GLY A 167 25.44 -2.00 -2.17
CA GLY A 167 26.49 -1.48 -1.29
C GLY A 167 26.34 0.02 -1.02
N LEU A 168 25.11 0.54 -1.04
CA LEU A 168 24.82 1.96 -0.86
C LEU A 168 24.37 2.21 0.59
N PRO A 169 24.97 3.16 1.31
CA PRO A 169 24.53 3.51 2.65
C PRO A 169 23.17 4.22 2.63
N MET A 170 22.42 4.08 3.72
CA MET A 170 21.17 4.82 3.91
C MET A 170 21.42 6.32 3.97
N PRO A 171 20.57 7.14 3.32
CA PRO A 171 20.68 8.58 3.39
C PRO A 171 20.20 9.12 4.74
N ARG A 172 20.53 10.41 5.00
CA ARG A 172 20.19 11.09 6.24
C ARG A 172 18.69 11.36 6.32
N GLN A 173 17.96 10.56 7.08
CA GLN A 173 16.56 10.80 7.39
C GLN A 173 16.39 12.01 8.32
N ARG A 174 15.47 12.91 7.98
CA ARG A 174 15.08 14.08 8.79
C ARG A 174 13.65 14.01 9.27
N VAL A 175 12.79 13.41 8.45
CA VAL A 175 11.37 13.28 8.73
C VAL A 175 10.95 11.83 8.47
N GLU A 176 10.08 11.32 9.32
CA GLU A 176 9.42 10.06 9.14
C GLU A 176 7.93 10.30 8.91
N ALA A 177 7.38 9.74 7.84
CA ALA A 177 5.96 9.84 7.53
C ALA A 177 5.49 8.62 6.74
N TYR A 178 4.39 7.99 7.19
CA TYR A 178 3.78 6.86 6.49
C TYR A 178 3.03 7.32 5.23
N SER A 179 2.28 8.41 5.35
CA SER A 179 1.44 8.94 4.27
C SER A 179 2.27 9.49 3.11
N ILE A 180 2.02 8.98 1.91
CA ILE A 180 2.68 9.47 0.69
C ILE A 180 2.35 10.94 0.41
N GLN A 181 1.14 11.39 0.74
CA GLN A 181 0.74 12.79 0.58
C GLN A 181 1.58 13.71 1.47
N ILE A 182 1.84 13.30 2.72
CA ILE A 182 2.73 14.05 3.62
C ILE A 182 4.16 14.05 3.08
N GLN A 183 4.66 12.90 2.61
CA GLN A 183 6.00 12.83 2.00
C GLN A 183 6.13 13.76 0.81
N PHE A 184 5.17 13.74 -0.12
CA PHE A 184 5.17 14.64 -1.28
C PHE A 184 5.02 16.10 -0.87
N GLY A 185 4.23 16.40 0.16
CA GLY A 185 4.17 17.74 0.76
C GLY A 185 5.53 18.20 1.29
N MET A 186 6.29 17.33 1.97
CA MET A 186 7.65 17.63 2.44
C MET A 186 8.62 17.83 1.27
N VAL A 187 8.49 17.04 0.21
CA VAL A 187 9.28 17.23 -1.01
C VAL A 187 9.01 18.60 -1.63
N LEU A 188 7.73 18.98 -1.77
CA LEU A 188 7.33 20.22 -2.46
C LEU A 188 7.61 21.49 -1.63
N HIS A 189 7.45 21.43 -0.31
CA HIS A 189 7.46 22.64 0.51
C HIS A 189 8.64 22.74 1.47
N ALA A 190 9.34 21.62 1.75
CA ALA A 190 10.49 21.61 2.61
C ALA A 190 11.81 21.24 1.88
N GLY A 191 11.75 20.97 0.57
CA GLY A 191 12.91 20.66 -0.25
C GLY A 191 13.58 19.31 0.08
N LEU A 192 12.87 18.41 0.77
CA LEU A 192 13.38 17.08 1.09
C LEU A 192 13.30 16.17 -0.13
N LEU A 193 14.12 15.12 -0.14
CA LEU A 193 13.95 14.00 -1.07
C LEU A 193 13.13 12.88 -0.42
N CYS A 194 12.47 12.08 -1.24
CA CYS A 194 11.89 10.82 -0.76
C CYS A 194 12.14 9.69 -1.77
N PHE A 195 12.04 8.46 -1.28
CA PHE A 195 11.87 7.31 -2.16
C PHE A 195 10.41 7.22 -2.60
N GLY A 196 10.21 6.85 -3.85
CA GLY A 196 8.89 6.62 -4.41
C GLY A 196 8.94 5.57 -5.49
N MET A 197 7.79 5.27 -6.06
CA MET A 197 7.66 4.43 -7.23
C MET A 197 7.51 5.28 -8.49
N ARG A 198 8.01 4.78 -9.60
CA ARG A 198 7.93 5.48 -10.88
C ARG A 198 6.51 5.88 -11.23
N SER A 199 5.57 4.96 -11.10
CA SER A 199 4.17 5.20 -11.42
C SER A 199 3.54 6.30 -10.55
N GLN A 200 3.95 6.42 -9.28
CA GLN A 200 3.43 7.46 -8.39
C GLN A 200 3.78 8.87 -8.87
N VAL A 201 4.98 9.07 -9.39
CA VAL A 201 5.40 10.38 -9.93
C VAL A 201 4.69 10.67 -11.25
N GLU A 202 4.59 9.66 -12.13
CA GLU A 202 3.97 9.80 -13.45
C GLU A 202 2.46 10.08 -13.39
N PHE A 203 1.77 9.56 -12.37
CA PHE A 203 0.32 9.69 -12.19
C PHE A 203 -0.08 10.56 -10.99
N ALA A 204 0.88 11.17 -10.28
CA ALA A 204 0.56 12.06 -9.17
C ALA A 204 -0.36 13.21 -9.62
N PRO A 205 -1.31 13.66 -8.79
CA PRO A 205 -2.05 14.89 -9.06
C PRO A 205 -1.13 16.08 -9.32
N ASP A 206 -0.03 16.16 -8.56
CA ASP A 206 0.98 17.22 -8.63
C ASP A 206 2.18 16.87 -9.55
N LYS A 207 1.99 15.99 -10.53
CA LYS A 207 3.03 15.54 -11.45
C LYS A 207 3.76 16.68 -12.18
N ALA A 208 3.15 17.85 -12.28
CA ALA A 208 3.79 19.04 -12.85
C ALA A 208 4.86 19.65 -11.93
N MET A 209 4.81 19.36 -10.64
CA MET A 209 5.70 19.91 -9.61
C MET A 209 6.68 18.88 -9.04
N LEU A 210 6.40 17.59 -9.20
CA LEU A 210 7.25 16.49 -8.76
C LEU A 210 8.04 15.93 -9.96
N VAL A 211 9.29 15.57 -9.71
CA VAL A 211 10.13 14.92 -10.72
C VAL A 211 10.85 13.72 -10.13
N ARG A 212 11.10 12.76 -10.99
CA ARG A 212 12.00 11.67 -10.72
C ARG A 212 13.43 12.13 -11.04
N LEU A 213 14.31 12.08 -10.06
CA LEU A 213 15.72 12.37 -10.31
C LEU A 213 16.36 11.33 -11.23
N PRO A 214 17.32 11.71 -12.06
CA PRO A 214 18.00 10.80 -13.00
C PRO A 214 19.05 9.93 -12.29
N PHE A 215 18.56 9.10 -11.36
CA PHE A 215 19.29 8.06 -10.67
C PHE A 215 18.49 6.75 -10.82
N GLU A 216 19.12 5.71 -11.33
CA GLU A 216 18.49 4.42 -11.54
C GLU A 216 18.98 3.37 -10.54
N PHE A 217 18.04 2.69 -9.93
CA PHE A 217 18.31 1.51 -9.10
C PHE A 217 18.37 0.28 -10.00
N ALA A 218 19.55 -0.35 -10.07
CA ALA A 218 19.76 -1.61 -10.80
C ALA A 218 19.20 -2.82 -10.02
N THR A 219 17.94 -2.74 -9.60
CA THR A 219 17.30 -3.78 -8.79
C THR A 219 16.14 -4.43 -9.52
N PRO A 220 15.90 -5.73 -9.29
CA PRO A 220 14.72 -6.38 -9.84
C PRO A 220 13.46 -5.74 -9.30
N VAL A 221 12.51 -5.61 -10.17
CA VAL A 221 11.20 -5.03 -9.92
C VAL A 221 10.31 -6.11 -9.32
N ARG A 222 9.53 -5.76 -8.30
CA ARG A 222 8.47 -6.63 -7.81
C ARG A 222 7.16 -6.21 -8.44
N PRO A 223 6.38 -7.17 -8.96
CA PRO A 223 5.11 -6.83 -9.61
C PRO A 223 4.10 -6.28 -8.59
N VAL A 224 3.29 -5.35 -9.06
CA VAL A 224 2.04 -4.95 -8.43
C VAL A 224 0.94 -5.82 -9.03
N GLY A 225 0.02 -6.28 -8.20
CA GLY A 225 -1.06 -7.15 -8.63
C GLY A 225 -2.15 -7.28 -7.57
N ALA A 226 -3.08 -8.18 -7.81
CA ALA A 226 -4.17 -8.53 -6.90
C ALA A 226 -4.31 -10.03 -6.75
#